data_58e11ba62d05ad8e021674fa47c63525
#
_entry.id   58e11ba62d05ad8e021674fa47c63525
#
_cell.length_a   1.000
_cell.length_b   1.000
_cell.length_c   1.000
_cell.angle_alpha   90.00
_cell.angle_beta   90.00
_cell.angle_gamma   90.00
#
_symmetry.space_group_name_H-M   'P 1'
#
loop_
_entity.id
_entity.type
_entity.pdbx_description
1 polymer ?
#
loop_
_entity_poly.entity_id
_entity_poly.type
_entity_poly.pdbx_seq_one_letter_code
_entity_poly.pdbx_strand_id
1 'polypeptide(L)'
;MARLPTRLMILALTMVIAQCARAEDACIDPSTLATTTVSITRYFTADENPRPSLEGYRATAWFYRSTRYLVSIAHFVDDAPALPRGEWRNVDVRQRDVTVQVSARLLAVVRALPEGLAIFELREPFPNAHTLKLREKPLSRNEPVHSIAYPAGLRFAKGRFAEIAASSDIPRDHPFAKVRPGSGLFEMWDIEERNNDRYVLDHGASGAPIVDCEGNVAAVASSFITQGSVYFAGREFRLTTPWGMANNTAALIQPLFDITLPQ
;
A
#
# COMPACT_ATOMS: atom_id res chain seq x y z
N MET A 1 -27.84 7.16 -51.08
CA MET A 1 -27.48 6.45 -49.84
C MET A 1 -26.20 5.66 -50.11
N ALA A 2 -25.07 6.17 -49.68
CA ALA A 2 -23.75 5.54 -49.90
C ALA A 2 -23.51 4.50 -48.79
N ARG A 3 -23.34 3.24 -49.18
CA ARG A 3 -22.98 2.15 -48.24
C ARG A 3 -21.48 2.30 -47.94
N LEU A 4 -21.11 2.68 -46.70
CA LEU A 4 -19.74 2.58 -46.20
C LEU A 4 -19.26 1.12 -46.36
N PRO A 5 -18.05 0.87 -46.85
CA PRO A 5 -17.56 -0.48 -47.05
C PRO A 5 -17.25 -1.11 -45.65
N THR A 6 -17.86 -2.25 -45.39
CA THR A 6 -17.74 -3.05 -44.18
C THR A 6 -16.27 -3.30 -43.70
N ARG A 7 -15.31 -3.21 -44.65
CA ARG A 7 -13.88 -3.36 -44.38
C ARG A 7 -13.27 -2.20 -43.56
N LEU A 8 -13.83 -0.98 -43.64
CA LEU A 8 -13.36 0.15 -42.85
C LEU A 8 -13.77 0.02 -41.36
N MET A 9 -14.91 -0.59 -41.09
CA MET A 9 -15.44 -0.78 -39.77
C MET A 9 -14.67 -1.85 -38.98
N ILE A 10 -14.19 -2.90 -39.65
CA ILE A 10 -13.38 -3.96 -39.05
C ILE A 10 -11.98 -3.43 -38.67
N LEU A 11 -11.39 -2.57 -39.50
CA LEU A 11 -10.08 -1.97 -39.20
C LEU A 11 -10.13 -1.02 -38.01
N ALA A 12 -11.19 -0.24 -37.86
CA ALA A 12 -11.38 0.66 -36.74
C ALA A 12 -11.57 -0.12 -35.41
N LEU A 13 -12.31 -1.23 -35.45
CA LEU A 13 -12.55 -2.07 -34.27
C LEU A 13 -11.27 -2.78 -33.81
N THR A 14 -10.45 -3.26 -34.74
CA THR A 14 -9.16 -3.90 -34.43
C THR A 14 -8.14 -2.91 -33.87
N MET A 15 -8.13 -1.64 -34.30
CA MET A 15 -7.27 -0.61 -33.71
C MET A 15 -7.66 -0.26 -32.27
N VAL A 16 -8.96 -0.20 -31.96
CA VAL A 16 -9.44 0.08 -30.59
C VAL A 16 -9.07 -1.04 -29.63
N ILE A 17 -9.23 -2.31 -30.07
CA ILE A 17 -8.88 -3.47 -29.24
C ILE A 17 -7.35 -3.54 -29.03
N ALA A 18 -6.56 -3.22 -30.03
CA ALA A 18 -5.09 -3.19 -29.92
C ALA A 18 -4.58 -2.05 -29.01
N GLN A 19 -5.32 -0.94 -28.91
CA GLN A 19 -4.97 0.15 -27.99
C GLN A 19 -5.33 -0.18 -26.53
N CYS A 20 -6.42 -0.90 -26.28
CA CYS A 20 -6.76 -1.36 -24.92
C CYS A 20 -5.75 -2.42 -24.40
N ALA A 21 -5.30 -3.33 -25.26
CA ALA A 21 -4.29 -4.32 -24.87
C ALA A 21 -2.92 -3.70 -24.57
N ARG A 22 -2.53 -2.63 -25.28
CA ARG A 22 -1.26 -1.92 -25.05
C ARG A 22 -1.20 -1.12 -23.75
N ALA A 23 -2.32 -0.79 -23.14
CA ALA A 23 -2.34 0.00 -21.90
C ALA A 23 -1.91 -0.84 -20.67
N GLU A 24 -2.14 -2.14 -20.66
CA GLU A 24 -1.68 -3.03 -19.58
C GLU A 24 -0.18 -3.33 -19.67
N ASP A 25 0.40 -3.36 -20.87
CA ASP A 25 1.84 -3.63 -21.07
C ASP A 25 2.74 -2.42 -20.76
N ALA A 26 2.16 -1.25 -20.47
CA ALA A 26 2.92 -0.01 -20.27
C ALA A 26 3.20 0.30 -18.78
N CYS A 27 2.72 -0.53 -17.85
CA CYS A 27 2.97 -0.32 -16.43
C CYS A 27 4.39 -0.77 -16.03
N ILE A 28 4.93 -0.09 -15.02
CA ILE A 28 6.23 -0.46 -14.44
C ILE A 28 6.22 -1.92 -14.00
N ASP A 29 7.32 -2.62 -14.26
CA ASP A 29 7.53 -3.94 -13.67
C ASP A 29 7.69 -3.80 -12.14
N PRO A 30 6.77 -4.36 -11.33
CA PRO A 30 6.85 -4.24 -9.88
C PRO A 30 8.16 -4.75 -9.28
N SER A 31 8.86 -5.67 -9.94
CA SER A 31 10.14 -6.19 -9.48
C SER A 31 11.22 -5.08 -9.40
N THR A 32 11.12 -4.06 -10.24
CA THR A 32 12.02 -2.90 -10.22
C THR A 32 11.87 -2.08 -8.95
N LEU A 33 10.70 -2.14 -8.30
CA LEU A 33 10.40 -1.43 -7.06
C LEU A 33 10.88 -2.17 -5.80
N ALA A 34 11.45 -3.37 -5.94
CA ALA A 34 11.88 -4.18 -4.79
C ALA A 34 12.99 -3.54 -3.93
N THR A 35 13.66 -2.52 -4.46
CA THR A 35 14.67 -1.73 -3.72
C THR A 35 14.09 -0.50 -3.03
N THR A 36 12.82 -0.20 -3.23
CA THR A 36 12.16 0.97 -2.65
C THR A 36 11.37 0.66 -1.39
N THR A 37 11.16 -0.63 -1.10
CA THR A 37 10.24 -1.11 -0.07
C THR A 37 10.94 -2.14 0.81
N VAL A 38 10.62 -2.12 2.09
CA VAL A 38 11.20 -2.99 3.12
C VAL A 38 10.13 -3.51 4.07
N SER A 39 10.41 -4.64 4.72
CA SER A 39 9.74 -4.99 5.97
C SER A 39 10.45 -4.30 7.13
N ILE A 40 9.70 -3.71 8.04
CA ILE A 40 10.22 -3.21 9.32
C ILE A 40 9.62 -4.03 10.45
N THR A 41 10.48 -4.53 11.35
CA THR A 41 10.07 -5.31 12.53
C THR A 41 10.59 -4.61 13.78
N ARG A 42 9.69 -4.27 14.70
CA ARG A 42 10.04 -3.85 16.05
C ARG A 42 9.80 -5.00 17.01
N TYR A 43 10.77 -5.21 17.90
CA TYR A 43 10.66 -6.20 18.97
C TYR A 43 10.19 -5.53 20.25
N PHE A 44 9.53 -6.29 21.09
CA PHE A 44 9.16 -5.85 22.43
C PHE A 44 10.22 -6.26 23.44
N THR A 45 10.50 -5.41 24.40
CA THR A 45 11.18 -5.82 25.62
C THR A 45 10.22 -6.64 26.50
N ALA A 46 10.75 -7.38 27.47
CA ALA A 46 9.93 -8.17 28.37
C ALA A 46 8.88 -7.32 29.12
N ASP A 47 9.25 -6.08 29.47
CA ASP A 47 8.37 -5.15 30.17
C ASP A 47 7.33 -4.50 29.25
N GLU A 48 7.60 -4.45 27.95
CA GLU A 48 6.69 -3.86 26.96
C GLU A 48 5.74 -4.90 26.35
N ASN A 49 5.99 -6.21 26.56
CA ASN A 49 5.24 -7.24 25.85
C ASN A 49 3.84 -7.46 26.45
N PRO A 50 2.77 -6.94 25.82
CA PRO A 50 1.41 -7.11 26.32
C PRO A 50 0.88 -8.54 26.14
N ARG A 51 1.57 -9.34 25.33
CA ARG A 51 1.22 -10.74 25.02
C ARG A 51 2.49 -11.58 24.94
N PRO A 52 2.75 -12.49 25.89
CA PRO A 52 3.97 -13.30 25.93
C PRO A 52 4.26 -14.09 24.63
N SER A 53 3.23 -14.37 23.83
CA SER A 53 3.37 -15.05 22.54
C SER A 53 3.74 -14.15 21.37
N LEU A 54 3.81 -12.83 21.59
CA LEU A 54 4.10 -11.86 20.53
C LEU A 54 5.49 -11.27 20.75
N GLU A 55 6.45 -11.69 19.93
CA GLU A 55 7.83 -11.20 20.02
C GLU A 55 7.99 -9.76 19.49
N GLY A 56 7.10 -9.32 18.58
CA GLY A 56 7.15 -8.00 17.99
C GLY A 56 6.06 -7.76 16.95
N TYR A 57 6.06 -6.56 16.39
CA TYR A 57 5.21 -6.18 15.28
C TYR A 57 6.00 -6.04 13.99
N ARG A 58 5.38 -6.44 12.89
CA ARG A 58 5.91 -6.30 11.54
C ARG A 58 4.95 -5.49 10.68
N ALA A 59 5.54 -4.61 9.85
CA ALA A 59 4.83 -3.88 8.81
C ALA A 59 5.70 -3.75 7.56
N THR A 60 5.09 -3.33 6.48
CA THR A 60 5.81 -2.86 5.29
C THR A 60 6.05 -1.36 5.41
N ALA A 61 7.20 -0.90 4.93
CA ALA A 61 7.55 0.50 4.83
C ALA A 61 8.27 0.78 3.51
N TRP A 62 8.31 2.03 3.10
CA TRP A 62 8.97 2.44 1.86
C TRP A 62 9.77 3.72 2.06
N PHE A 63 10.81 3.90 1.24
CA PHE A 63 11.71 5.05 1.36
C PHE A 63 11.12 6.29 0.68
N TYR A 64 11.13 7.41 1.41
CA TYR A 64 10.59 8.69 0.99
C TYR A 64 11.64 9.80 1.06
N ARG A 65 11.82 10.56 -0.02
CA ARG A 65 12.79 11.66 -0.20
C ARG A 65 14.26 11.25 -0.04
N SER A 66 14.56 10.40 0.90
CA SER A 66 15.91 9.91 1.18
C SER A 66 15.82 8.48 1.70
N THR A 67 16.87 7.69 1.52
CA THR A 67 16.95 6.33 2.07
C THR A 67 17.15 6.29 3.60
N ARG A 68 17.12 7.46 4.24
CA ARG A 68 17.01 7.60 5.70
C ARG A 68 15.58 7.65 6.22
N TYR A 69 14.60 7.92 5.37
CA TYR A 69 13.22 8.11 5.82
C TYR A 69 12.32 7.00 5.30
N LEU A 70 11.65 6.33 6.25
CA LEU A 70 10.67 5.29 5.99
C LEU A 70 9.27 5.80 6.30
N VAL A 71 8.34 5.53 5.41
CA VAL A 71 6.90 5.75 5.63
C VAL A 71 6.23 4.40 5.79
N SER A 72 5.39 4.28 6.79
CA SER A 72 4.55 3.11 7.06
C SER A 72 3.17 3.56 7.55
N ILE A 73 2.38 2.63 8.05
CA ILE A 73 1.03 2.89 8.58
C ILE A 73 1.08 3.21 10.08
N ALA A 74 0.15 4.05 10.57
CA ALA A 74 0.15 4.50 11.95
C ALA A 74 -0.10 3.40 12.97
N HIS A 75 -0.98 2.42 12.67
CA HIS A 75 -1.27 1.36 13.63
C HIS A 75 -0.05 0.50 13.98
N PHE A 76 0.98 0.46 13.13
CA PHE A 76 2.26 -0.19 13.45
C PHE A 76 2.93 0.38 14.70
N VAL A 77 2.68 1.65 15.01
CA VAL A 77 3.27 2.35 16.16
C VAL A 77 2.28 2.66 17.27
N ASP A 78 0.99 2.59 16.97
CA ASP A 78 -0.09 2.91 17.91
C ASP A 78 -0.55 1.72 18.72
N ASP A 79 -0.39 0.50 18.20
CA ASP A 79 -0.74 -0.72 18.91
C ASP A 79 0.16 -0.88 20.13
N ALA A 80 -0.42 -1.25 21.25
CA ALA A 80 0.25 -1.31 22.55
C ALA A 80 1.46 -2.28 22.55
N PRO A 81 2.59 -1.85 23.13
CA PRO A 81 2.87 -0.53 23.63
C PRO A 81 3.17 0.47 22.50
N ALA A 82 2.64 1.68 22.62
CA ALA A 82 2.90 2.72 21.63
C ALA A 82 4.41 3.03 21.53
N LEU A 83 4.91 3.18 20.30
CA LEU A 83 6.32 3.52 20.09
C LEU A 83 6.57 4.98 20.46
N PRO A 84 7.48 5.30 21.40
CA PRO A 84 7.78 6.65 21.77
C PRO A 84 8.44 7.42 20.62
N ARG A 85 8.10 8.71 20.50
CA ARG A 85 8.67 9.57 19.46
C ARG A 85 10.06 10.03 19.85
N GLY A 86 10.93 10.17 18.85
CA GLY A 86 12.27 10.73 19.00
C GLY A 86 13.32 9.80 19.59
N GLU A 87 12.92 8.70 20.21
CA GLU A 87 13.85 7.72 20.75
C GLU A 87 14.42 6.81 19.66
N TRP A 88 15.75 6.64 19.71
CA TRP A 88 16.44 5.68 18.86
C TRP A 88 16.27 4.27 19.39
N ARG A 89 15.75 3.37 18.56
CA ARG A 89 15.60 1.96 18.86
C ARG A 89 16.13 1.09 17.75
N ASN A 90 16.60 -0.09 18.08
CA ASN A 90 16.98 -1.07 17.09
C ASN A 90 15.72 -1.74 16.52
N VAL A 91 15.66 -1.80 15.20
CA VAL A 91 14.62 -2.49 14.43
C VAL A 91 15.29 -3.34 13.36
N ASP A 92 14.65 -4.43 12.97
CA ASP A 92 15.09 -5.18 11.81
C ASP A 92 14.41 -4.61 10.56
N VAL A 93 15.23 -4.29 9.58
CA VAL A 93 14.79 -3.88 8.25
C VAL A 93 15.18 -4.98 7.27
N ARG A 94 14.18 -5.55 6.60
CA ARG A 94 14.40 -6.59 5.59
C ARG A 94 14.07 -6.03 4.21
N GLN A 95 15.06 -6.09 3.33
CA GLN A 95 14.88 -5.79 1.91
C GLN A 95 15.18 -7.07 1.10
N ARG A 96 14.21 -7.54 0.33
CA ARG A 96 14.27 -8.87 -0.32
C ARG A 96 14.56 -9.97 0.72
N ASP A 97 15.69 -10.64 0.60
CA ASP A 97 16.10 -11.74 1.47
C ASP A 97 17.15 -11.33 2.51
N VAL A 98 17.55 -10.06 2.52
CA VAL A 98 18.56 -9.54 3.44
C VAL A 98 17.90 -8.79 4.57
N THR A 99 18.16 -9.23 5.81
CA THR A 99 17.73 -8.54 7.03
C THR A 99 18.93 -7.86 7.67
N VAL A 100 18.78 -6.59 8.00
CA VAL A 100 19.80 -5.77 8.68
C VAL A 100 19.16 -5.13 9.90
N GLN A 101 19.81 -5.24 11.05
CA GLN A 101 19.43 -4.47 12.22
C GLN A 101 19.95 -3.04 12.08
N VAL A 102 19.03 -2.08 12.19
CA VAL A 102 19.32 -0.66 12.07
C VAL A 102 18.78 0.11 13.27
N SER A 103 19.36 1.27 13.55
CA SER A 103 18.84 2.20 14.53
C SER A 103 17.85 3.15 13.85
N ALA A 104 16.61 3.14 14.31
CA ALA A 104 15.54 3.98 13.79
C ALA A 104 14.85 4.75 14.91
N ARG A 105 14.26 5.90 14.59
CA ARG A 105 13.38 6.64 15.50
C ARG A 105 12.08 7.04 14.80
N LEU A 106 11.00 7.05 15.56
CA LEU A 106 9.73 7.57 15.09
C LEU A 106 9.79 9.11 15.10
N LEU A 107 9.70 9.72 13.92
CA LEU A 107 9.68 11.19 13.77
C LEU A 107 8.28 11.76 13.96
N ALA A 108 7.31 11.21 13.25
CA ALA A 108 5.96 11.74 13.19
C ALA A 108 4.91 10.66 13.02
N VAL A 109 3.71 10.94 13.52
CA VAL A 109 2.49 10.21 13.19
C VAL A 109 1.49 11.20 12.62
N VAL A 110 1.09 11.00 11.37
CA VAL A 110 0.13 11.83 10.66
C VAL A 110 -1.25 11.23 10.86
N ARG A 111 -2.10 11.89 11.65
CA ARG A 111 -3.44 11.39 12.00
C ARG A 111 -4.57 12.07 11.24
N ALA A 112 -4.25 13.07 10.42
CA ALA A 112 -5.24 13.74 9.58
C ALA A 112 -5.78 12.86 8.44
N LEU A 113 -5.16 11.70 8.24
CA LEU A 113 -5.55 10.70 7.25
C LEU A 113 -6.46 9.65 7.86
N PRO A 114 -7.37 9.05 7.09
CA PRO A 114 -8.29 8.01 7.58
C PRO A 114 -7.58 6.89 8.33
N GLU A 115 -6.47 6.39 7.78
CA GLU A 115 -5.70 5.28 8.34
C GLU A 115 -4.42 5.70 9.08
N GLY A 116 -4.05 6.99 8.97
CA GLY A 116 -2.82 7.53 9.54
C GLY A 116 -1.54 6.99 8.91
N LEU A 117 -0.44 7.73 9.11
CA LEU A 117 0.90 7.30 8.67
C LEU A 117 1.90 7.47 9.81
N ALA A 118 2.91 6.61 9.83
CA ALA A 118 4.08 6.72 10.68
C ALA A 118 5.32 7.00 9.82
N ILE A 119 6.15 7.92 10.26
CA ILE A 119 7.39 8.31 9.58
C ILE A 119 8.56 8.05 10.50
N PHE A 120 9.52 7.30 10.00
CA PHE A 120 10.73 6.93 10.72
C PHE A 120 11.95 7.57 10.08
N GLU A 121 12.92 7.89 10.88
CA GLU A 121 14.27 8.22 10.46
C GLU A 121 15.22 7.07 10.85
N LEU A 122 16.04 6.64 9.90
CA LEU A 122 17.17 5.75 10.13
C LEU A 122 18.39 6.59 10.51
N ARG A 123 19.23 6.10 11.42
CA ARG A 123 20.45 6.80 11.79
C ARG A 123 21.38 6.97 10.60
N GLU A 124 21.51 5.93 9.79
CA GLU A 124 22.29 5.94 8.56
C GLU A 124 21.40 5.66 7.34
N PRO A 125 21.74 6.20 6.16
CA PRO A 125 21.05 5.86 4.93
C PRO A 125 21.07 4.35 4.69
N PHE A 126 19.93 3.78 4.28
CA PHE A 126 19.87 2.36 3.96
C PHE A 126 20.59 2.09 2.64
N PRO A 127 21.53 1.13 2.59
CA PRO A 127 22.35 0.89 1.41
C PRO A 127 21.52 0.29 0.27
N ASN A 128 21.89 0.66 -0.96
CA ASN A 128 21.28 0.12 -2.20
C ASN A 128 19.76 0.26 -2.30
N ALA A 129 19.19 1.19 -1.54
CA ALA A 129 17.77 1.53 -1.59
C ALA A 129 17.50 2.70 -2.54
N HIS A 130 16.26 2.77 -3.04
CA HIS A 130 15.77 3.88 -3.84
C HIS A 130 14.49 4.45 -3.21
N THR A 131 14.24 5.73 -3.44
CA THR A 131 13.05 6.40 -2.92
C THR A 131 11.91 6.35 -3.93
N LEU A 132 10.68 6.33 -3.41
CA LEU A 132 9.48 6.52 -4.21
C LEU A 132 9.09 7.99 -4.22
N LYS A 133 8.48 8.41 -5.33
CA LYS A 133 7.83 9.71 -5.47
C LYS A 133 6.35 9.59 -5.13
N LEU A 134 5.74 10.68 -4.74
CA LEU A 134 4.29 10.74 -4.55
C LEU A 134 3.63 11.07 -5.89
N ARG A 135 2.51 10.42 -6.14
CA ARG A 135 1.64 10.78 -7.25
C ARG A 135 0.90 12.08 -6.91
N GLU A 136 0.91 13.02 -7.83
CA GLU A 136 0.25 14.34 -7.62
C GLU A 136 -1.24 14.33 -7.97
N LYS A 137 -1.66 13.47 -8.90
CA LYS A 137 -3.05 13.42 -9.38
C LYS A 137 -3.85 12.33 -8.70
N PRO A 138 -5.14 12.55 -8.38
CA PRO A 138 -6.02 11.51 -7.90
C PRO A 138 -6.09 10.33 -8.87
N LEU A 139 -6.29 9.13 -8.33
CA LEU A 139 -6.56 7.94 -9.15
C LEU A 139 -7.94 8.02 -9.78
N SER A 140 -8.04 7.53 -11.00
CA SER A 140 -9.32 7.33 -11.70
C SER A 140 -9.86 5.94 -11.40
N ARG A 141 -11.19 5.80 -11.42
CA ARG A 141 -11.82 4.49 -11.25
C ARG A 141 -11.32 3.48 -12.27
N ASN A 142 -11.02 2.27 -11.83
CA ASN A 142 -10.42 1.17 -12.60
C ASN A 142 -9.00 1.44 -13.09
N GLU A 143 -8.36 2.49 -12.63
CA GLU A 143 -6.97 2.74 -12.95
C GLU A 143 -6.09 1.62 -12.38
N PRO A 144 -5.17 1.05 -13.19
CA PRO A 144 -4.30 -0.02 -12.76
C PRO A 144 -3.30 0.48 -11.73
N VAL A 145 -3.04 -0.35 -10.73
CA VAL A 145 -2.07 -0.07 -9.66
C VAL A 145 -1.28 -1.33 -9.33
N HIS A 146 -0.11 -1.13 -8.74
CA HIS A 146 0.77 -2.18 -8.25
C HIS A 146 1.09 -1.97 -6.77
N SER A 147 1.45 -3.03 -6.07
CA SER A 147 1.96 -2.92 -4.71
C SER A 147 3.07 -3.91 -4.47
N ILE A 148 3.94 -3.53 -3.55
CA ILE A 148 5.02 -4.35 -3.03
C ILE A 148 4.86 -4.42 -1.54
N ALA A 149 4.75 -5.63 -1.00
CA ALA A 149 4.47 -5.85 0.40
C ALA A 149 5.31 -6.99 0.98
N TYR A 150 5.36 -7.06 2.30
CA TYR A 150 6.05 -8.10 3.05
C TYR A 150 5.12 -8.83 4.04
N PRO A 151 4.07 -9.51 3.59
CA PRO A 151 3.19 -10.23 4.52
C PRO A 151 3.93 -11.37 5.24
N ALA A 152 4.63 -12.22 4.52
CA ALA A 152 5.49 -13.27 5.09
C ALA A 152 6.80 -13.41 4.29
N GLY A 153 7.14 -12.41 3.48
CA GLY A 153 8.22 -12.30 2.55
C GLY A 153 7.84 -11.28 1.49
N LEU A 154 8.75 -10.98 0.57
CA LEU A 154 8.47 -10.07 -0.54
C LEU A 154 7.36 -10.63 -1.43
N ARG A 155 6.36 -9.81 -1.70
CA ARG A 155 5.22 -10.11 -2.58
C ARG A 155 4.95 -8.95 -3.52
N PHE A 156 4.55 -9.28 -4.73
CA PHE A 156 4.14 -8.30 -5.74
C PHE A 156 2.66 -8.49 -6.03
N ALA A 157 1.94 -7.37 -6.00
CA ALA A 157 0.53 -7.34 -6.33
C ALA A 157 0.26 -6.40 -7.48
N LYS A 158 -0.71 -6.74 -8.29
CA LYS A 158 -1.36 -5.84 -9.22
C LYS A 158 -2.83 -5.70 -8.83
N GLY A 159 -3.43 -4.62 -9.27
CA GLY A 159 -4.83 -4.37 -8.96
C GLY A 159 -5.36 -3.16 -9.68
N ARG A 160 -6.50 -2.70 -9.21
CA ARG A 160 -7.12 -1.47 -9.71
C ARG A 160 -7.75 -0.69 -8.58
N PHE A 161 -7.75 0.61 -8.73
CA PHE A 161 -8.47 1.50 -7.84
C PHE A 161 -9.98 1.38 -8.09
N ALA A 162 -10.73 1.12 -7.04
CA ALA A 162 -12.18 1.04 -7.16
C ALA A 162 -12.81 2.41 -6.93
N GLU A 163 -12.66 2.97 -5.73
CA GLU A 163 -13.30 4.24 -5.34
C GLU A 163 -12.81 4.72 -3.96
N ILE A 164 -13.26 5.89 -3.55
CA ILE A 164 -13.12 6.41 -2.18
C ILE A 164 -14.30 5.93 -1.34
N ALA A 165 -14.03 5.36 -0.19
CA ALA A 165 -15.05 4.88 0.73
C ALA A 165 -15.88 6.05 1.28
N ALA A 166 -17.21 5.98 1.11
CA ALA A 166 -18.15 6.89 1.73
C ALA A 166 -18.58 6.38 3.12
N SER A 167 -19.15 7.24 3.94
CA SER A 167 -19.67 6.85 5.27
C SER A 167 -20.81 5.84 5.20
N SER A 168 -21.56 5.83 4.08
CA SER A 168 -22.64 4.90 3.81
C SER A 168 -22.18 3.48 3.44
N ASP A 169 -20.89 3.34 3.08
CA ASP A 169 -20.33 2.09 2.59
C ASP A 169 -19.76 1.21 3.72
N ILE A 170 -19.90 1.66 4.96
CA ILE A 170 -19.40 0.94 6.14
C ILE A 170 -20.35 -0.22 6.45
N PRO A 171 -19.93 -1.48 6.33
CA PRO A 171 -20.73 -2.62 6.75
C PRO A 171 -20.99 -2.51 8.26
N ARG A 172 -22.26 -2.35 8.67
CA ARG A 172 -22.61 -2.18 10.09
C ARG A 172 -22.28 -3.40 10.94
N ASP A 173 -22.15 -4.58 10.32
CA ASP A 173 -22.12 -5.87 10.98
C ASP A 173 -20.85 -6.70 10.74
N HIS A 174 -19.80 -6.14 10.10
CA HIS A 174 -18.56 -6.89 9.89
C HIS A 174 -17.56 -6.60 11.02
N PRO A 175 -17.24 -7.60 11.88
CA PRO A 175 -16.43 -7.38 13.09
C PRO A 175 -14.98 -6.94 12.80
N PHE A 176 -14.49 -7.13 11.58
CA PHE A 176 -13.09 -6.86 11.21
C PHE A 176 -12.89 -5.74 10.18
N ALA A 177 -13.94 -5.29 9.50
CA ALA A 177 -13.81 -4.27 8.47
C ALA A 177 -14.23 -2.90 8.99
N LYS A 178 -13.33 -2.20 9.64
CA LYS A 178 -13.49 -0.77 9.92
C LYS A 178 -13.08 0.04 8.70
N VAL A 179 -13.91 0.04 7.67
CA VAL A 179 -13.72 0.97 6.55
C VAL A 179 -13.87 2.40 7.07
N ARG A 180 -12.83 3.21 6.94
CA ARG A 180 -12.89 4.61 7.35
C ARG A 180 -13.31 5.47 6.15
N PRO A 181 -14.28 6.38 6.31
CA PRO A 181 -14.64 7.32 5.25
C PRO A 181 -13.41 8.06 4.72
N GLY A 182 -13.30 8.17 3.40
CA GLY A 182 -12.16 8.78 2.74
C GLY A 182 -10.99 7.83 2.43
N SER A 183 -11.04 6.58 2.91
CA SER A 183 -10.07 5.55 2.51
C SER A 183 -10.29 5.18 1.04
N GLY A 184 -9.18 4.94 0.32
CA GLY A 184 -9.21 4.36 -1.01
C GLY A 184 -9.49 2.86 -0.93
N LEU A 185 -10.36 2.37 -1.80
CA LEU A 185 -10.66 0.96 -1.98
C LEU A 185 -9.97 0.44 -3.24
N PHE A 186 -9.29 -0.69 -3.11
CA PHE A 186 -8.51 -1.31 -4.16
C PHE A 186 -8.84 -2.78 -4.28
N GLU A 187 -9.06 -3.25 -5.48
CA GLU A 187 -9.09 -4.67 -5.79
C GLU A 187 -7.68 -5.11 -6.14
N MET A 188 -7.13 -6.07 -5.41
CA MET A 188 -5.73 -6.47 -5.51
C MET A 188 -5.60 -7.98 -5.61
N TRP A 189 -4.64 -8.45 -6.43
CA TRP A 189 -4.32 -9.88 -6.58
C TRP A 189 -2.81 -10.11 -6.74
N ASP A 190 -2.36 -11.30 -6.39
CA ASP A 190 -0.96 -11.69 -6.52
C ASP A 190 -0.57 -11.85 -7.99
N ILE A 191 0.57 -11.27 -8.40
CA ILE A 191 1.09 -11.41 -9.76
C ILE A 191 1.64 -12.82 -9.98
N GLU A 192 2.19 -13.44 -8.94
CA GLU A 192 2.89 -14.72 -9.07
C GLU A 192 1.96 -15.93 -9.10
N GLU A 193 0.63 -15.71 -8.97
CA GLU A 193 -0.41 -16.76 -9.00
C GLU A 193 -0.02 -18.04 -8.21
N ARG A 194 0.77 -17.85 -7.16
CA ARG A 194 1.16 -18.99 -6.32
C ARG A 194 -0.11 -19.50 -5.65
N ASN A 195 -0.50 -20.72 -5.97
CA ASN A 195 -1.67 -21.46 -5.51
C ASN A 195 -1.80 -21.62 -3.99
N ASN A 196 -1.28 -20.70 -3.22
CA ASN A 196 -1.37 -20.70 -1.78
C ASN A 196 -2.28 -19.53 -1.41
N ASP A 197 -3.33 -19.82 -0.70
CA ASP A 197 -4.32 -18.95 -0.04
C ASP A 197 -3.77 -17.73 0.73
N ARG A 198 -2.58 -17.26 0.40
CA ARG A 198 -1.95 -16.10 1.01
C ARG A 198 -2.28 -14.87 0.18
N TYR A 199 -3.12 -14.04 0.75
CA TYR A 199 -3.43 -12.75 0.19
C TYR A 199 -2.19 -11.85 0.17
N VAL A 200 -2.01 -11.12 -0.92
CA VAL A 200 -0.87 -10.18 -1.07
C VAL A 200 -0.88 -9.10 0.01
N LEU A 201 -2.05 -8.74 0.50
CA LEU A 201 -2.24 -7.73 1.54
C LEU A 201 -2.57 -8.36 2.89
N ASP A 202 -1.91 -9.45 3.27
CA ASP A 202 -2.03 -10.11 4.58
C ASP A 202 -1.23 -9.38 5.68
N HIS A 203 -1.28 -9.90 6.91
CA HIS A 203 -0.54 -9.38 8.06
C HIS A 203 0.93 -9.12 7.73
N GLY A 204 1.38 -7.89 7.98
CA GLY A 204 2.72 -7.41 7.59
C GLY A 204 2.74 -6.62 6.29
N ALA A 205 1.69 -6.68 5.46
CA ALA A 205 1.56 -5.82 4.29
C ALA A 205 1.11 -4.38 4.64
N SER A 206 0.59 -4.15 5.83
CA SER A 206 0.23 -2.81 6.31
C SER A 206 1.40 -1.83 6.15
N GLY A 207 1.15 -0.67 5.56
CA GLY A 207 2.17 0.32 5.21
C GLY A 207 2.77 0.16 3.81
N ALA A 208 2.41 -0.90 3.06
CA ALA A 208 2.88 -1.10 1.70
C ALA A 208 2.48 0.06 0.78
N PRO A 209 3.37 0.54 -0.10
CA PRO A 209 3.03 1.51 -1.11
C PRO A 209 2.15 0.85 -2.17
N ILE A 210 1.08 1.52 -2.56
CA ILE A 210 0.32 1.23 -3.76
C ILE A 210 0.74 2.29 -4.79
N VAL A 211 1.31 1.85 -5.91
CA VAL A 211 1.88 2.73 -6.93
C VAL A 211 1.07 2.68 -8.22
N ASP A 212 1.11 3.78 -8.96
CA ASP A 212 0.57 3.84 -10.32
C ASP A 212 1.49 3.13 -11.33
N CYS A 213 1.11 3.12 -12.60
CA CYS A 213 1.91 2.51 -13.68
C CYS A 213 3.27 3.20 -13.90
N GLU A 214 3.48 4.38 -13.37
CA GLU A 214 4.74 5.13 -13.46
C GLU A 214 5.64 4.90 -12.23
N GLY A 215 5.15 4.15 -11.24
CA GLY A 215 5.86 3.86 -9.99
C GLY A 215 5.73 4.94 -8.92
N ASN A 216 4.80 5.90 -9.07
CA ASN A 216 4.55 6.91 -8.04
C ASN A 216 3.56 6.38 -7.02
N VAL A 217 3.80 6.67 -5.73
CA VAL A 217 2.91 6.24 -4.65
C VAL A 217 1.58 6.95 -4.77
N ALA A 218 0.55 6.16 -5.01
CA ALA A 218 -0.83 6.59 -5.13
C ALA A 218 -1.63 6.36 -3.83
N ALA A 219 -1.21 5.41 -3.00
CA ALA A 219 -1.81 5.13 -1.71
C ALA A 219 -0.87 4.33 -0.81
N VAL A 220 -1.22 4.19 0.48
CA VAL A 220 -0.51 3.36 1.45
C VAL A 220 -1.49 2.39 2.08
N ALA A 221 -1.24 1.09 1.92
CA ALA A 221 -2.11 0.02 2.39
C ALA A 221 -2.24 0.02 3.91
N SER A 222 -3.45 -0.16 4.41
CA SER A 222 -3.74 -0.22 5.84
C SER A 222 -4.32 -1.56 6.25
N SER A 223 -5.37 -1.98 5.59
CA SER A 223 -6.13 -3.17 5.93
C SER A 223 -6.69 -3.84 4.68
N PHE A 224 -7.24 -5.02 4.84
CA PHE A 224 -7.80 -5.78 3.74
C PHE A 224 -9.07 -6.50 4.18
N ILE A 225 -9.92 -6.80 3.19
CA ILE A 225 -11.13 -7.59 3.36
C ILE A 225 -10.98 -8.83 2.49
N THR A 226 -10.96 -10.00 3.10
CA THR A 226 -10.66 -11.27 2.41
C THR A 226 -11.89 -12.05 2.02
N GLN A 227 -12.99 -11.87 2.73
CA GLN A 227 -14.22 -12.65 2.53
C GLN A 227 -15.45 -11.79 2.83
N GLY A 228 -16.56 -12.17 2.22
CA GLY A 228 -17.86 -11.58 2.50
C GLY A 228 -18.36 -10.65 1.42
N SER A 229 -19.27 -9.77 1.81
CA SER A 229 -19.83 -8.74 0.94
C SER A 229 -19.46 -7.38 1.48
N VAL A 230 -19.12 -6.48 0.60
CA VAL A 230 -18.89 -5.06 0.91
C VAL A 230 -20.02 -4.26 0.29
N TYR A 231 -20.69 -3.44 1.09
CA TYR A 231 -21.62 -2.44 0.58
C TYR A 231 -20.84 -1.24 0.09
N PHE A 232 -20.98 -0.96 -1.19
CA PHE A 232 -20.23 0.09 -1.84
C PHE A 232 -21.14 0.86 -2.81
N ALA A 233 -21.18 2.19 -2.71
CA ALA A 233 -22.05 3.02 -3.53
C ALA A 233 -23.53 2.52 -3.57
N GLY A 234 -24.06 2.07 -2.42
CA GLY A 234 -25.42 1.57 -2.29
C GLY A 234 -25.69 0.17 -2.89
N ARG A 235 -24.63 -0.56 -3.23
CA ARG A 235 -24.72 -1.92 -3.78
C ARG A 235 -23.89 -2.90 -2.96
N GLU A 236 -24.38 -4.12 -2.84
CA GLU A 236 -23.64 -5.24 -2.28
C GLU A 236 -22.72 -5.83 -3.34
N PHE A 237 -21.41 -5.85 -3.05
CA PHE A 237 -20.42 -6.56 -3.86
C PHE A 237 -19.96 -7.79 -3.10
N ARG A 238 -20.16 -8.95 -3.72
CA ARG A 238 -19.56 -10.18 -3.22
C ARG A 238 -18.11 -10.20 -3.63
N LEU A 239 -17.22 -10.24 -2.65
CA LEU A 239 -15.79 -10.24 -2.92
C LEU A 239 -15.41 -11.61 -3.48
N THR A 240 -14.92 -11.61 -4.69
CA THR A 240 -14.28 -12.77 -5.35
C THR A 240 -12.76 -12.73 -5.23
N THR A 241 -12.22 -11.54 -4.94
CA THR A 241 -10.81 -11.24 -4.73
C THR A 241 -10.65 -10.40 -3.46
N PRO A 242 -9.49 -10.42 -2.79
CA PRO A 242 -9.23 -9.57 -1.63
C PRO A 242 -9.25 -8.10 -2.03
N TRP A 243 -9.89 -7.28 -1.19
CA TRP A 243 -9.90 -5.83 -1.35
C TRP A 243 -9.01 -5.17 -0.30
N GLY A 244 -8.11 -4.33 -0.75
CA GLY A 244 -7.28 -3.50 0.10
C GLY A 244 -7.94 -2.16 0.41
N MET A 245 -7.74 -1.68 1.63
CA MET A 245 -8.05 -0.32 2.05
C MET A 245 -6.77 0.44 2.29
N ALA A 246 -6.70 1.67 1.80
CA ALA A 246 -5.49 2.47 1.88
C ALA A 246 -5.79 3.96 2.03
N ASN A 247 -4.83 4.71 2.55
CA ASN A 247 -4.83 6.16 2.42
C ASN A 247 -4.61 6.52 0.95
N ASN A 248 -5.52 7.25 0.35
CA ASN A 248 -5.40 7.66 -1.05
C ASN A 248 -4.44 8.85 -1.23
N THR A 249 -3.97 9.07 -2.43
CA THR A 249 -2.92 10.06 -2.76
C THR A 249 -3.27 11.50 -2.38
N ALA A 250 -4.48 11.93 -2.65
CA ALA A 250 -4.89 13.30 -2.36
C ALA A 250 -4.79 13.62 -0.86
N ALA A 251 -4.97 12.60 -0.01
CA ALA A 251 -4.78 12.73 1.43
C ALA A 251 -3.30 12.63 1.86
N LEU A 252 -2.43 12.02 1.06
CA LEU A 252 -1.02 11.79 1.42
C LEU A 252 -0.13 12.99 1.13
N ILE A 253 -0.39 13.72 0.05
CA ILE A 253 0.54 14.73 -0.47
C ILE A 253 0.78 15.83 0.55
N GLN A 254 -0.29 16.52 0.99
CA GLN A 254 -0.16 17.66 1.86
C GLN A 254 0.51 17.32 3.21
N PRO A 255 0.05 16.31 3.96
CA PRO A 255 0.67 15.96 5.24
C PRO A 255 2.14 15.54 5.14
N LEU A 256 2.55 14.90 4.04
CA LEU A 256 3.94 14.50 3.84
C LEU A 256 4.83 15.66 3.39
N PHE A 257 4.27 16.66 2.67
CA PHE A 257 5.00 17.88 2.32
C PHE A 257 5.20 18.80 3.53
N ASP A 258 4.23 18.87 4.43
CA ASP A 258 4.29 19.73 5.61
C ASP A 258 5.26 19.22 6.68
N ILE A 259 5.71 17.96 6.58
CA ILE A 259 6.70 17.43 7.51
C ILE A 259 8.09 17.96 7.13
N THR A 260 8.65 18.78 8.01
CA THR A 260 10.04 19.18 7.93
C THR A 260 10.91 17.99 8.29
N LEU A 261 11.46 17.33 7.28
CA LEU A 261 12.46 16.28 7.48
C LEU A 261 13.81 16.98 7.72
N PRO A 262 14.60 16.55 8.72
CA PRO A 262 15.97 17.03 8.89
C PRO A 262 16.79 16.80 7.62
N GLN A 263 17.66 17.75 7.25
CA GLN A 263 18.54 17.63 6.10
C GLN A 263 19.69 16.67 6.37
#